data_bb17b0f6a69304893fddbe77bade2fde
#
_entry.id   bb17b0f6a69304893fddbe77bade2fde
#
_cell.length_a   1.000
_cell.length_b   1.000
_cell.length_c   1.000
_cell.angle_alpha   90.00
_cell.angle_beta   90.00
_cell.angle_gamma   90.00
#
_symmetry.space_group_name_H-M   'P 1'
#
loop_
_entity.id
_entity.type
_entity.pdbx_description
1 polymer ?
#
loop_
_entity_poly.entity_id
_entity_poly.type
_entity_poly.pdbx_seq_one_letter_code
_entity_poly.pdbx_strand_id
1 'polypeptide(L)'
;MSVKCPDCDGSNIKDEGDGIMSCKNCDLIFDAGPQWIKYSPENKASETPEFKSEQTLTSKTIIKWQENTRSGNLASKSILLASEEIERIANEIRVTDSIKESALEIFSSSSKAGIVRGRSSGKVAAAAVYTACRMSNVPRTLDEISERTHLNRNELSRLHKLITRKLKLKIYTTTTSNFLPRFAHKLAVPDDVEKEAEKIIKTVERSNYRQGISPAALLGAALYIACKNNKVRRSQLDIAKTVGTSEVTLRNRAKEILSIINPE
;
A
#
# COMPACT_ATOMS: atom_id res chain seq x y z
N MET A 1 32.91 -1.86 13.76
CA MET A 1 32.13 -0.60 14.02
C MET A 1 30.68 -1.00 14.20
N SER A 2 30.06 -0.65 15.31
CA SER A 2 28.65 -1.01 15.56
C SER A 2 27.74 -0.11 14.75
N VAL A 3 26.90 -0.71 13.91
CA VAL A 3 25.87 0.01 13.15
C VAL A 3 24.81 0.50 14.13
N LYS A 4 24.47 1.78 14.07
CA LYS A 4 23.42 2.38 14.89
C LYS A 4 22.18 2.67 14.04
N CYS A 5 21.02 2.57 14.64
CA CYS A 5 19.78 2.91 13.97
C CYS A 5 19.73 4.41 13.66
N PRO A 6 19.45 4.83 12.42
CA PRO A 6 19.41 6.24 12.05
C PRO A 6 18.20 7.01 12.59
N ASP A 7 17.23 6.35 13.20
CA ASP A 7 16.00 6.98 13.73
C ASP A 7 15.99 7.10 15.26
N CYS A 8 16.54 6.11 15.98
CA CYS A 8 16.52 6.10 17.45
C CYS A 8 17.91 5.96 18.08
N ASP A 9 18.99 5.98 17.29
CA ASP A 9 20.38 5.76 17.71
C ASP A 9 20.62 4.44 18.50
N GLY A 10 19.63 3.56 18.53
CA GLY A 10 19.70 2.27 19.20
C GLY A 10 20.70 1.32 18.52
N SER A 11 21.43 0.55 19.33
CA SER A 11 22.40 -0.45 18.85
C SER A 11 21.80 -1.84 18.64
N ASN A 12 20.52 -2.04 18.95
CA ASN A 12 19.85 -3.33 18.84
C ASN A 12 19.32 -3.57 17.41
N ILE A 13 20.23 -3.94 16.51
CA ILE A 13 19.97 -4.11 15.10
C ILE A 13 20.04 -5.58 14.74
N LYS A 14 19.07 -6.08 13.97
CA LYS A 14 19.01 -7.42 13.41
C LYS A 14 19.30 -7.35 11.92
N ASP A 15 20.20 -8.19 11.43
CA ASP A 15 20.45 -8.41 10.01
C ASP A 15 19.36 -9.35 9.45
N GLU A 16 18.63 -8.90 8.44
CA GLU A 16 17.56 -9.68 7.78
C GLU A 16 18.08 -10.33 6.48
N GLY A 17 19.38 -10.19 6.17
CA GLY A 17 20.01 -10.63 4.92
C GLY A 17 19.94 -9.58 3.81
N ASP A 18 20.71 -9.78 2.74
CA ASP A 18 20.81 -8.90 1.57
C ASP A 18 21.14 -7.42 1.88
N GLY A 19 21.85 -7.16 3.00
CA GLY A 19 22.22 -5.80 3.42
C GLY A 19 21.10 -5.02 4.09
N ILE A 20 19.97 -5.66 4.36
CA ILE A 20 18.82 -5.06 5.02
C ILE A 20 18.93 -5.28 6.54
N MET A 21 18.89 -4.18 7.30
CA MET A 21 18.92 -4.22 8.74
C MET A 21 17.62 -3.73 9.37
N SER A 22 17.16 -4.38 10.42
CA SER A 22 15.98 -3.98 11.19
C SER A 22 16.36 -3.58 12.61
N CYS A 23 15.83 -2.45 13.08
CA CYS A 23 16.00 -2.01 14.46
C CYS A 23 14.90 -2.60 15.34
N LYS A 24 15.27 -3.32 16.40
CA LYS A 24 14.31 -3.90 17.35
C LYS A 24 13.61 -2.87 18.25
N ASN A 25 14.18 -1.67 18.40
CA ASN A 25 13.61 -0.65 19.28
C ASN A 25 12.52 0.20 18.61
N CYS A 26 12.67 0.49 17.32
CA CYS A 26 11.71 1.35 16.58
C CYS A 26 11.14 0.67 15.33
N ASP A 27 11.43 -0.62 15.13
CA ASP A 27 11.01 -1.41 13.96
C ASP A 27 11.41 -0.79 12.61
N LEU A 28 12.45 0.04 12.61
CA LEU A 28 12.98 0.63 11.41
C LEU A 28 13.75 -0.41 10.62
N ILE A 29 13.40 -0.59 9.35
CA ILE A 29 14.22 -1.31 8.39
C ILE A 29 15.00 -0.29 7.58
N PHE A 30 16.30 -0.44 7.50
CA PHE A 30 17.19 0.39 6.72
C PHE A 30 18.22 -0.47 6.00
N ASP A 31 18.64 0.02 4.85
CA ASP A 31 19.69 -0.60 4.07
C ASP A 31 21.04 -0.16 4.65
N ALA A 32 21.83 -1.11 5.11
CA ALA A 32 23.18 -0.84 5.57
C ALA A 32 24.18 -0.63 4.43
N GLY A 33 23.70 -0.55 3.18
CA GLY A 33 24.42 -0.32 1.94
C GLY A 33 25.89 -0.74 1.91
N PRO A 34 26.46 -1.20 0.83
CA PRO A 34 27.88 -1.52 0.80
C PRO A 34 28.70 -0.30 1.22
N GLN A 35 29.37 -0.40 2.34
CA GLN A 35 30.39 0.58 2.72
C GLN A 35 31.38 0.62 1.56
N TRP A 36 31.56 1.84 1.00
CA TRP A 36 32.63 2.19 0.07
C TRP A 36 32.47 1.81 -1.41
N ILE A 37 31.61 2.51 -2.10
CA ILE A 37 31.99 2.97 -3.43
C ILE A 37 32.39 4.45 -3.27
N LYS A 38 33.70 4.71 -3.18
CA LYS A 38 34.23 6.05 -3.36
C LYS A 38 33.84 6.51 -4.76
N TYR A 39 32.95 7.48 -4.85
CA TYR A 39 32.58 8.09 -6.11
C TYR A 39 33.76 8.93 -6.59
N SER A 40 34.46 8.45 -7.60
CA SER A 40 35.39 9.26 -8.38
C SER A 40 34.58 10.07 -9.41
N PRO A 41 34.79 11.40 -9.50
CA PRO A 41 33.99 12.24 -10.38
C PRO A 41 34.51 12.28 -11.83
N GLU A 42 34.93 11.16 -12.37
CA GLU A 42 35.39 11.06 -13.77
C GLU A 42 34.61 9.97 -14.51
N ASN A 43 33.39 10.31 -14.95
CA ASN A 43 32.84 9.74 -16.16
C ASN A 43 31.88 10.71 -16.84
N LYS A 44 32.28 11.02 -18.07
CA LYS A 44 31.70 11.95 -19.03
C LYS A 44 30.23 11.67 -19.30
N ALA A 45 29.52 12.78 -19.51
CA ALA A 45 28.18 12.82 -20.06
C ALA A 45 28.00 11.85 -21.24
N SER A 46 27.12 10.89 -21.11
CA SER A 46 26.49 10.17 -22.20
C SER A 46 25.09 10.72 -22.41
N GLU A 47 24.83 11.05 -23.64
CA GLU A 47 23.65 11.70 -24.19
C GLU A 47 22.34 11.15 -23.65
N THR A 48 21.49 12.05 -23.17
CA THR A 48 20.11 11.74 -22.79
C THR A 48 19.27 11.56 -24.05
N PRO A 49 18.49 10.48 -24.19
CA PRO A 49 17.53 10.38 -25.27
C PRO A 49 16.40 11.40 -25.06
N GLU A 50 16.14 12.23 -26.08
CA GLU A 50 15.00 13.14 -26.11
C GLU A 50 13.70 12.35 -26.03
N PHE A 51 13.00 12.46 -24.90
CA PHE A 51 11.67 11.92 -24.72
C PHE A 51 10.63 12.93 -25.18
N LYS A 52 9.97 12.67 -26.30
CA LYS A 52 8.82 13.44 -26.75
C LYS A 52 7.65 13.21 -25.80
N SER A 53 7.30 14.24 -25.05
CA SER A 53 6.21 14.23 -24.06
C SER A 53 4.86 14.31 -24.78
N GLU A 54 4.06 13.26 -24.68
CA GLU A 54 2.62 13.40 -24.81
C GLU A 54 2.05 14.03 -23.54
N GLN A 55 1.39 15.16 -23.73
CA GLN A 55 0.84 16.01 -22.69
C GLN A 55 -0.36 15.36 -22.04
N THR A 56 -0.25 14.95 -20.78
CA THR A 56 -1.39 14.67 -19.89
C THR A 56 -1.24 15.43 -18.57
N LEU A 57 -2.09 16.37 -18.40
CA LEU A 57 -2.71 17.05 -17.24
C LEU A 57 -2.08 16.87 -15.83
N THR A 58 -0.83 17.24 -15.66
CA THR A 58 -0.29 17.60 -14.34
C THR A 58 0.80 18.65 -14.50
N SER A 59 0.69 19.43 -15.57
CA SER A 59 1.75 20.35 -16.03
C SER A 59 2.15 21.42 -15.01
N LYS A 60 1.22 21.92 -14.20
CA LYS A 60 1.53 23.02 -13.26
C LYS A 60 2.36 22.55 -12.06
N THR A 61 2.08 21.36 -11.53
CA THR A 61 2.82 20.80 -10.38
C THR A 61 4.20 20.29 -10.82
N ILE A 62 4.26 19.62 -11.97
CA ILE A 62 5.51 19.10 -12.55
C ILE A 62 6.41 20.25 -13.01
N ILE A 63 5.87 21.29 -13.64
CA ILE A 63 6.62 22.47 -14.08
C ILE A 63 7.23 23.20 -12.87
N LYS A 64 6.46 23.41 -11.81
CA LYS A 64 6.94 24.04 -10.57
C LYS A 64 8.02 23.21 -9.87
N TRP A 65 8.02 21.90 -10.08
CA TRP A 65 9.02 20.98 -9.56
C TRP A 65 10.26 20.87 -10.45
N GLN A 66 10.09 20.96 -11.77
CA GLN A 66 11.21 21.07 -12.72
C GLN A 66 12.00 22.36 -12.55
N GLU A 67 11.34 23.47 -12.25
CA GLU A 67 12.01 24.75 -11.94
C GLU A 67 12.87 24.66 -10.67
N ASN A 68 12.41 23.93 -9.65
CA ASN A 68 13.22 23.62 -8.46
C ASN A 68 14.35 22.61 -8.72
N THR A 69 14.29 21.83 -9.80
CA THR A 69 15.31 20.82 -10.14
C THR A 69 16.54 21.45 -10.79
N ARG A 70 16.43 22.63 -11.41
CA ARG A 70 17.56 23.40 -11.96
C ARG A 70 18.54 23.86 -10.88
N SER A 71 18.16 23.80 -9.61
CA SER A 71 19.03 24.16 -8.47
C SER A 71 19.95 23.06 -7.95
N GLY A 72 20.10 21.94 -8.66
CA GLY A 72 21.11 20.91 -8.36
C GLY A 72 20.96 20.17 -7.02
N ASN A 73 19.81 20.25 -6.36
CA ASN A 73 19.61 19.74 -5.03
C ASN A 73 19.22 18.22 -5.09
N LEU A 74 19.94 17.36 -4.37
CA LEU A 74 19.66 15.92 -4.27
C LEU A 74 18.20 15.61 -3.88
N ALA A 75 17.58 16.49 -3.12
CA ALA A 75 16.16 16.38 -2.76
C ALA A 75 15.25 16.49 -3.99
N SER A 76 15.56 17.31 -4.95
CA SER A 76 14.78 17.49 -6.19
C SER A 76 14.84 16.23 -7.07
N LYS A 77 16.00 15.59 -7.17
CA LYS A 77 16.17 14.35 -7.93
C LYS A 77 15.36 13.18 -7.32
N SER A 78 15.36 13.08 -6.00
CA SER A 78 14.57 12.02 -5.31
C SER A 78 13.06 12.22 -5.47
N ILE A 79 12.61 13.48 -5.53
CA ILE A 79 11.20 13.83 -5.77
C ILE A 79 10.78 13.49 -7.20
N LEU A 80 11.65 13.76 -8.19
CA LEU A 80 11.37 13.41 -9.59
C LEU A 80 11.22 11.90 -9.77
N LEU A 81 12.19 11.13 -9.27
CA LEU A 81 12.12 9.66 -9.31
C LEU A 81 10.90 9.10 -8.59
N ALA A 82 10.50 9.74 -7.49
CA ALA A 82 9.30 9.35 -6.76
C ALA A 82 8.02 9.70 -7.53
N SER A 83 7.98 10.83 -8.26
CA SER A 83 6.81 11.19 -9.07
C SER A 83 6.57 10.20 -10.21
N GLU A 84 7.62 9.78 -10.90
CA GLU A 84 7.54 8.74 -11.93
C GLU A 84 7.03 7.40 -11.35
N GLU A 85 7.55 7.00 -10.21
CA GLU A 85 7.15 5.77 -9.55
C GLU A 85 5.69 5.85 -9.02
N ILE A 86 5.28 6.98 -8.45
CA ILE A 86 3.90 7.23 -8.02
C ILE A 86 2.96 7.14 -9.22
N GLU A 87 3.32 7.76 -10.34
CA GLU A 87 2.52 7.74 -11.55
C GLU A 87 2.39 6.31 -12.11
N ARG A 88 3.49 5.57 -12.19
CA ARG A 88 3.51 4.18 -12.61
C ARG A 88 2.58 3.31 -11.76
N ILE A 89 2.76 3.35 -10.43
CA ILE A 89 1.94 2.56 -9.50
C ILE A 89 0.48 2.97 -9.59
N ALA A 90 0.19 4.27 -9.61
CA ALA A 90 -1.17 4.81 -9.65
C ALA A 90 -1.93 4.39 -10.92
N ASN A 91 -1.26 4.38 -12.07
CA ASN A 91 -1.82 3.91 -13.33
C ASN A 91 -2.11 2.41 -13.29
N GLU A 92 -1.20 1.59 -12.75
CA GLU A 92 -1.38 0.15 -12.62
C GLU A 92 -2.55 -0.24 -11.69
N ILE A 93 -2.71 0.48 -10.58
CA ILE A 93 -3.82 0.23 -9.64
C ILE A 93 -5.09 1.01 -9.99
N ARG A 94 -5.05 1.81 -11.07
CA ARG A 94 -6.16 2.62 -11.58
C ARG A 94 -6.78 3.51 -10.51
N VAL A 95 -6.01 4.43 -9.96
CA VAL A 95 -6.49 5.46 -9.06
C VAL A 95 -6.60 6.81 -9.78
N THR A 96 -7.42 7.70 -9.23
CA THR A 96 -7.67 9.03 -9.77
C THR A 96 -6.45 9.95 -9.60
N ASP A 97 -6.36 10.99 -10.42
CA ASP A 97 -5.27 11.98 -10.36
C ASP A 97 -5.23 12.71 -9.01
N SER A 98 -6.37 12.93 -8.38
CA SER A 98 -6.43 13.49 -7.02
C SER A 98 -5.66 12.66 -5.99
N ILE A 99 -5.67 11.32 -6.13
CA ILE A 99 -4.90 10.43 -5.25
C ILE A 99 -3.40 10.51 -5.58
N LYS A 100 -3.04 10.68 -6.86
CA LYS A 100 -1.64 10.88 -7.27
C LYS A 100 -1.09 12.16 -6.65
N GLU A 101 -1.83 13.26 -6.74
CA GLU A 101 -1.45 14.53 -6.12
C GLU A 101 -1.27 14.40 -4.61
N SER A 102 -2.24 13.78 -3.92
CA SER A 102 -2.13 13.52 -2.48
C SER A 102 -0.92 12.65 -2.14
N ALA A 103 -0.59 11.65 -2.97
CA ALA A 103 0.58 10.81 -2.77
C ALA A 103 1.89 11.61 -2.94
N LEU A 104 1.95 12.52 -3.91
CA LEU A 104 3.08 13.42 -4.11
C LEU A 104 3.28 14.37 -2.93
N GLU A 105 2.21 14.92 -2.38
CA GLU A 105 2.24 15.77 -1.18
C GLU A 105 2.75 15.01 0.04
N ILE A 106 2.25 13.77 0.24
CA ILE A 106 2.70 12.89 1.32
C ILE A 106 4.18 12.56 1.15
N PHE A 107 4.63 12.25 -0.07
CA PHE A 107 6.04 11.97 -0.34
C PHE A 107 6.91 13.20 -0.07
N SER A 108 6.52 14.39 -0.55
CA SER A 108 7.23 15.64 -0.31
C SER A 108 7.35 15.94 1.19
N SER A 109 6.26 15.79 1.93
CA SER A 109 6.24 15.94 3.38
C SER A 109 7.11 14.90 4.08
N SER A 110 7.12 13.66 3.59
CA SER A 110 7.98 12.58 4.08
C SER A 110 9.46 12.89 3.84
N SER A 111 9.79 13.48 2.69
CA SER A 111 11.17 13.90 2.37
C SER A 111 11.63 15.02 3.30
N LYS A 112 10.79 16.02 3.55
CA LYS A 112 11.06 17.10 4.51
C LYS A 112 11.23 16.58 5.94
N ALA A 113 10.43 15.58 6.33
CA ALA A 113 10.51 14.93 7.64
C ALA A 113 11.68 13.94 7.77
N GLY A 114 12.54 13.81 6.74
CA GLY A 114 13.70 12.94 6.75
C GLY A 114 13.40 11.43 6.63
N ILE A 115 12.15 11.06 6.31
CA ILE A 115 11.74 9.64 6.20
C ILE A 115 12.42 8.94 5.02
N VAL A 116 12.76 9.70 3.98
CA VAL A 116 13.40 9.18 2.76
C VAL A 116 14.90 8.87 2.97
N ARG A 117 15.54 9.50 3.97
CA ARG A 117 16.97 9.27 4.24
C ARG A 117 17.24 7.81 4.61
N GLY A 118 18.19 7.17 3.94
CA GLY A 118 18.56 5.78 4.15
C GLY A 118 17.55 4.76 3.61
N ARG A 119 16.56 5.21 2.80
CA ARG A 119 15.56 4.35 2.18
C ARG A 119 15.46 4.62 0.69
N SER A 120 15.05 3.63 -0.07
CA SER A 120 14.75 3.80 -1.49
C SER A 120 13.55 4.75 -1.65
N SER A 121 13.69 5.77 -2.51
CA SER A 121 12.60 6.70 -2.85
C SER A 121 11.37 5.97 -3.40
N GLY A 122 11.56 4.93 -4.21
CA GLY A 122 10.47 4.11 -4.74
C GLY A 122 9.68 3.38 -3.66
N LYS A 123 10.34 2.87 -2.61
CA LYS A 123 9.67 2.22 -1.48
C LYS A 123 8.79 3.22 -0.70
N VAL A 124 9.32 4.42 -0.45
CA VAL A 124 8.56 5.48 0.22
C VAL A 124 7.44 6.01 -0.66
N ALA A 125 7.65 6.10 -1.98
CA ALA A 125 6.64 6.47 -2.96
C ALA A 125 5.46 5.48 -2.96
N ALA A 126 5.73 4.17 -2.98
CA ALA A 126 4.69 3.14 -2.88
C ALA A 126 3.89 3.24 -1.57
N ALA A 127 4.57 3.49 -0.45
CA ALA A 127 3.90 3.69 0.83
C ALA A 127 3.08 4.98 0.87
N ALA A 128 3.53 6.05 0.17
CA ALA A 128 2.78 7.29 0.02
C ALA A 128 1.49 7.08 -0.79
N VAL A 129 1.55 6.33 -1.90
CA VAL A 129 0.37 5.95 -2.69
C VAL A 129 -0.64 5.17 -1.84
N TYR A 130 -0.17 4.16 -1.09
CA TYR A 130 -1.05 3.42 -0.19
C TYR A 130 -1.69 4.31 0.87
N THR A 131 -0.91 5.22 1.44
CA THR A 131 -1.40 6.17 2.45
C THR A 131 -2.44 7.13 1.86
N ALA A 132 -2.20 7.65 0.65
CA ALA A 132 -3.15 8.51 -0.06
C ALA A 132 -4.47 7.78 -0.34
N CYS A 133 -4.42 6.54 -0.83
CA CYS A 133 -5.61 5.70 -1.03
C CYS A 133 -6.41 5.54 0.28
N ARG A 134 -5.71 5.33 1.42
CA ARG A 134 -6.35 5.21 2.73
C ARG A 134 -6.98 6.52 3.21
N MET A 135 -6.36 7.65 2.94
CA MET A 135 -6.90 8.98 3.29
C MET A 135 -8.11 9.34 2.44
N SER A 136 -8.10 8.99 1.16
CA SER A 136 -9.22 9.22 0.23
C SER A 136 -10.33 8.17 0.35
N ASN A 137 -10.25 7.26 1.32
CA ASN A 137 -11.21 6.15 1.51
C ASN A 137 -11.41 5.27 0.26
N VAL A 138 -10.38 5.19 -0.60
CA VAL A 138 -10.37 4.31 -1.78
C VAL A 138 -9.76 2.98 -1.38
N PRO A 139 -10.56 1.89 -1.37
CA PRO A 139 -10.09 0.61 -0.85
C PRO A 139 -9.05 -0.02 -1.78
N ARG A 140 -7.81 -0.11 -1.30
CA ARG A 140 -6.73 -0.87 -1.91
C ARG A 140 -6.10 -1.78 -0.86
N THR A 141 -5.75 -3.01 -1.24
CA THR A 141 -5.09 -3.94 -0.33
C THR A 141 -3.58 -3.72 -0.35
N LEU A 142 -2.91 -4.07 0.76
CA LEU A 142 -1.45 -4.07 0.80
C LEU A 142 -0.86 -5.03 -0.25
N ASP A 143 -1.52 -6.17 -0.47
CA ASP A 143 -1.06 -7.19 -1.40
C ASP A 143 -1.10 -6.66 -2.85
N GLU A 144 -2.15 -5.93 -3.24
CA GLU A 144 -2.21 -5.31 -4.57
C GLU A 144 -1.07 -4.34 -4.86
N ILE A 145 -0.69 -3.54 -3.87
CA ILE A 145 0.41 -2.59 -4.04
C ILE A 145 1.75 -3.32 -3.97
N SER A 146 1.89 -4.30 -3.08
CA SER A 146 3.13 -5.07 -2.97
C SER A 146 3.45 -5.85 -4.24
N GLU A 147 2.46 -6.47 -4.88
CA GLU A 147 2.62 -7.17 -6.17
C GLU A 147 3.11 -6.25 -7.30
N ARG A 148 2.73 -4.96 -7.27
CA ARG A 148 3.08 -3.98 -8.30
C ARG A 148 4.40 -3.26 -8.04
N THR A 149 4.88 -3.29 -6.81
CA THR A 149 6.06 -2.53 -6.38
C THR A 149 7.25 -3.39 -6.03
N HIS A 150 7.13 -4.71 -6.15
CA HIS A 150 8.14 -5.69 -5.72
C HIS A 150 8.56 -5.50 -4.24
N LEU A 151 7.70 -4.85 -3.45
CA LEU A 151 7.91 -4.64 -2.03
C LEU A 151 7.27 -5.77 -1.24
N ASN A 152 7.93 -6.18 -0.15
CA ASN A 152 7.29 -7.07 0.78
C ASN A 152 6.11 -6.36 1.48
N ARG A 153 4.97 -7.05 1.60
CA ARG A 153 3.77 -6.58 2.30
C ARG A 153 4.08 -6.01 3.68
N ASN A 154 4.96 -6.67 4.43
CA ASN A 154 5.34 -6.23 5.78
C ASN A 154 6.12 -4.91 5.74
N GLU A 155 7.02 -4.75 4.79
CA GLU A 155 7.79 -3.53 4.59
C GLU A 155 6.89 -2.36 4.22
N LEU A 156 5.97 -2.56 3.27
CA LEU A 156 4.98 -1.56 2.89
C LEU A 156 4.11 -1.14 4.08
N SER A 157 3.66 -2.11 4.89
CA SER A 157 2.88 -1.84 6.10
C SER A 157 3.65 -1.02 7.13
N ARG A 158 4.94 -1.34 7.35
CA ARG A 158 5.81 -0.61 8.28
C ARG A 158 6.05 0.82 7.81
N LEU A 159 6.35 1.02 6.52
CA LEU A 159 6.54 2.35 5.93
C LEU A 159 5.26 3.19 6.01
N HIS A 160 4.11 2.62 5.71
CA HIS A 160 2.83 3.28 5.88
C HIS A 160 2.61 3.76 7.32
N LYS A 161 2.82 2.87 8.30
CA LYS A 161 2.70 3.21 9.73
C LYS A 161 3.68 4.31 10.15
N LEU A 162 4.92 4.27 9.64
CA LEU A 162 5.93 5.28 9.91
C LEU A 162 5.52 6.65 9.36
N ILE A 163 5.08 6.70 8.08
CA ILE A 163 4.61 7.93 7.43
C ILE A 163 3.43 8.51 8.22
N THR A 164 2.43 7.69 8.52
CA THR A 164 1.22 8.10 9.25
C THR A 164 1.56 8.68 10.62
N ARG A 165 2.45 8.03 11.36
CA ARG A 165 2.86 8.46 12.70
C ARG A 165 3.69 9.75 12.65
N LYS A 166 4.71 9.83 11.78
CA LYS A 166 5.59 11.00 11.70
C LYS A 166 4.88 12.24 11.16
N LEU A 167 4.02 12.08 10.18
CA LEU A 167 3.25 13.18 9.61
C LEU A 167 1.92 13.44 10.34
N LYS A 168 1.61 12.67 11.39
CA LYS A 168 0.36 12.77 12.17
C LYS A 168 -0.90 12.77 11.30
N LEU A 169 -0.90 11.94 10.24
CA LEU A 169 -2.01 11.88 9.29
C LEU A 169 -3.24 11.22 9.91
N LYS A 170 -4.40 11.80 9.70
CA LYS A 170 -5.67 11.18 10.03
C LYS A 170 -6.03 10.16 8.96
N ILE A 171 -6.03 8.89 9.30
CA ILE A 171 -6.42 7.81 8.40
C ILE A 171 -7.77 7.29 8.83
N TYR A 172 -8.70 7.25 7.88
CA TYR A 172 -10.01 6.66 8.11
C TYR A 172 -9.89 5.15 8.26
N THR A 173 -10.61 4.61 9.24
CA THR A 173 -10.75 3.16 9.39
C THR A 173 -11.58 2.66 8.22
N THR A 174 -10.94 1.98 7.28
CA THR A 174 -11.65 1.38 6.15
C THR A 174 -12.49 0.22 6.67
N THR A 175 -13.80 0.30 6.53
CA THR A 175 -14.71 -0.80 6.84
C THR A 175 -14.60 -1.89 5.79
N THR A 176 -14.94 -3.11 6.16
CA THR A 176 -14.94 -4.25 5.22
C THR A 176 -15.89 -3.99 4.05
N SER A 177 -17.01 -3.31 4.31
CA SER A 177 -18.01 -2.94 3.30
C SER A 177 -17.42 -2.10 2.16
N ASN A 178 -16.42 -1.26 2.41
CA ASN A 178 -15.83 -0.40 1.37
C ASN A 178 -15.10 -1.20 0.28
N PHE A 179 -14.65 -2.41 0.59
CA PHE A 179 -13.99 -3.29 -0.38
C PHE A 179 -14.99 -4.10 -1.20
N LEU A 180 -16.23 -4.25 -0.73
CA LEU A 180 -17.22 -5.17 -1.29
C LEU A 180 -17.52 -4.91 -2.77
N PRO A 181 -17.86 -3.68 -3.24
CA PRO A 181 -18.22 -3.44 -4.65
C PRO A 181 -17.12 -3.87 -5.61
N ARG A 182 -15.88 -3.60 -5.22
CA ARG A 182 -14.72 -3.91 -6.05
C ARG A 182 -14.48 -5.42 -6.20
N PHE A 183 -14.60 -6.18 -5.12
CA PHE A 183 -14.42 -7.62 -5.16
C PHE A 183 -15.62 -8.34 -5.77
N ALA A 184 -16.83 -7.81 -5.57
CA ALA A 184 -18.04 -8.27 -6.25
C ALA A 184 -17.89 -8.14 -7.77
N HIS A 185 -17.43 -7.00 -8.25
CA HIS A 185 -17.15 -6.77 -9.67
C HIS A 185 -16.05 -7.70 -10.20
N LYS A 186 -14.94 -7.90 -9.47
CA LYS A 186 -13.88 -8.84 -9.87
C LYS A 186 -14.36 -10.27 -9.99
N LEU A 187 -15.30 -10.67 -9.14
CA LEU A 187 -15.92 -12.00 -9.16
C LEU A 187 -17.09 -12.11 -10.14
N ALA A 188 -17.46 -10.99 -10.78
CA ALA A 188 -18.64 -10.89 -11.66
C ALA A 188 -19.88 -11.50 -11.01
N VAL A 189 -20.18 -11.09 -9.78
CA VAL A 189 -21.38 -11.51 -9.06
C VAL A 189 -22.51 -10.49 -9.27
N PRO A 190 -23.80 -10.93 -9.28
CA PRO A 190 -24.95 -10.04 -9.39
C PRO A 190 -25.08 -9.06 -8.20
N ASP A 191 -25.76 -7.94 -8.41
CA ASP A 191 -26.01 -6.92 -7.40
C ASP A 191 -26.77 -7.45 -6.17
N ASP A 192 -27.63 -8.42 -6.35
CA ASP A 192 -28.36 -9.03 -5.23
C ASP A 192 -27.43 -9.79 -4.28
N VAL A 193 -26.41 -10.46 -4.82
CA VAL A 193 -25.38 -11.12 -4.02
C VAL A 193 -24.54 -10.06 -3.28
N GLU A 194 -24.23 -8.95 -3.93
CA GLU A 194 -23.50 -7.85 -3.28
C GLU A 194 -24.28 -7.25 -2.12
N LYS A 195 -25.58 -6.94 -2.31
CA LYS A 195 -26.45 -6.40 -1.27
C LYS A 195 -26.59 -7.38 -0.09
N GLU A 196 -26.69 -8.67 -0.36
CA GLU A 196 -26.75 -9.68 0.69
C GLU A 196 -25.43 -9.80 1.45
N ALA A 197 -24.30 -9.82 0.73
CA ALA A 197 -22.98 -9.83 1.37
C ALA A 197 -22.78 -8.57 2.25
N GLU A 198 -23.26 -7.43 1.84
CA GLU A 198 -23.24 -6.18 2.63
C GLU A 198 -24.05 -6.32 3.93
N LYS A 199 -25.25 -6.91 3.87
CA LYS A 199 -26.07 -7.18 5.05
C LYS A 199 -25.34 -8.11 6.02
N ILE A 200 -24.72 -9.18 5.52
CA ILE A 200 -23.94 -10.13 6.31
C ILE A 200 -22.79 -9.41 7.02
N ILE A 201 -22.00 -8.59 6.28
CA ILE A 201 -20.88 -7.82 6.84
C ILE A 201 -21.38 -6.89 7.95
N LYS A 202 -22.44 -6.12 7.71
CA LYS A 202 -23.03 -5.19 8.70
C LYS A 202 -23.51 -5.93 9.94
N THR A 203 -24.10 -7.12 9.82
CA THR A 203 -24.54 -7.95 10.94
C THR A 203 -23.36 -8.41 11.78
N VAL A 204 -22.30 -8.90 11.14
CA VAL A 204 -21.07 -9.32 11.83
C VAL A 204 -20.34 -8.15 12.46
N GLU A 205 -20.32 -6.97 11.80
CA GLU A 205 -19.71 -5.75 12.35
C GLU A 205 -20.45 -5.21 13.57
N ARG A 206 -21.75 -5.42 13.69
CA ARG A 206 -22.55 -5.07 14.85
C ARG A 206 -22.41 -6.07 16.01
N SER A 207 -22.17 -7.33 15.70
CA SER A 207 -21.81 -8.31 16.71
C SER A 207 -20.38 -8.08 17.18
N ASN A 208 -20.10 -8.25 18.47
CA ASN A 208 -18.74 -8.10 19.04
C ASN A 208 -17.71 -9.11 18.50
N TYR A 209 -18.10 -9.90 17.52
CA TYR A 209 -17.28 -10.96 16.90
C TYR A 209 -16.15 -10.49 16.00
N ARG A 210 -16.10 -9.18 15.68
CA ARG A 210 -15.07 -8.59 14.79
C ARG A 210 -13.64 -8.64 15.34
N GLN A 211 -13.45 -8.86 16.63
CA GLN A 211 -12.12 -8.87 17.24
C GLN A 211 -11.28 -10.02 16.70
N GLY A 212 -10.23 -9.70 15.95
CA GLY A 212 -9.26 -10.68 15.42
C GLY A 212 -9.53 -11.23 14.02
N ILE A 213 -10.61 -10.83 13.34
CA ILE A 213 -10.86 -11.25 11.97
C ILE A 213 -10.24 -10.26 10.98
N SER A 214 -9.45 -10.77 10.02
CA SER A 214 -8.97 -9.93 8.94
C SER A 214 -10.13 -9.46 8.04
N PRO A 215 -10.16 -8.19 7.60
CA PRO A 215 -11.20 -7.69 6.70
C PRO A 215 -11.35 -8.53 5.42
N ALA A 216 -10.24 -9.06 4.89
CA ALA A 216 -10.24 -9.92 3.72
C ALA A 216 -10.98 -11.25 3.98
N ALA A 217 -10.73 -11.88 5.14
CA ALA A 217 -11.40 -13.13 5.49
C ALA A 217 -12.91 -12.96 5.73
N LEU A 218 -13.31 -11.84 6.38
CA LEU A 218 -14.71 -11.49 6.56
C LEU A 218 -15.41 -11.26 5.21
N LEU A 219 -14.78 -10.48 4.34
CA LEU A 219 -15.31 -10.19 3.01
C LEU A 219 -15.48 -11.44 2.15
N GLY A 220 -14.45 -12.31 2.13
CA GLY A 220 -14.50 -13.57 1.39
C GLY A 220 -15.59 -14.49 1.88
N ALA A 221 -15.72 -14.64 3.20
CA ALA A 221 -16.75 -15.47 3.81
C ALA A 221 -18.17 -14.93 3.55
N ALA A 222 -18.38 -13.62 3.65
CA ALA A 222 -19.66 -12.97 3.35
C ALA A 222 -20.07 -13.17 1.89
N LEU A 223 -19.15 -12.94 0.95
CA LEU A 223 -19.37 -13.19 -0.47
C LEU A 223 -19.69 -14.65 -0.77
N TYR A 224 -18.97 -15.58 -0.14
CA TYR A 224 -19.24 -17.01 -0.31
C TYR A 224 -20.64 -17.41 0.17
N ILE A 225 -21.06 -16.95 1.35
CA ILE A 225 -22.38 -17.22 1.90
C ILE A 225 -23.47 -16.63 0.99
N ALA A 226 -23.31 -15.36 0.58
CA ALA A 226 -24.26 -14.70 -0.32
C ALA A 226 -24.36 -15.40 -1.68
N CYS A 227 -23.25 -15.83 -2.27
CA CYS A 227 -23.26 -16.63 -3.51
C CYS A 227 -24.02 -17.94 -3.33
N LYS A 228 -23.82 -18.62 -2.21
CA LYS A 228 -24.50 -19.88 -1.91
C LYS A 228 -26.01 -19.70 -1.75
N ASN A 229 -26.44 -18.67 -1.04
CA ASN A 229 -27.86 -18.36 -0.81
C ASN A 229 -28.59 -18.01 -2.13
N ASN A 230 -27.94 -17.22 -2.97
CA ASN A 230 -28.49 -16.82 -4.29
C ASN A 230 -28.24 -17.85 -5.39
N LYS A 231 -27.78 -19.04 -5.07
CA LYS A 231 -27.49 -20.13 -6.02
C LYS A 231 -26.49 -19.73 -7.14
N VAL A 232 -25.67 -18.73 -6.92
CA VAL A 232 -24.61 -18.29 -7.83
C VAL A 232 -23.39 -19.18 -7.63
N ARG A 233 -23.01 -19.93 -8.66
CA ARG A 233 -21.87 -20.85 -8.59
C ARG A 233 -20.55 -20.08 -8.64
N ARG A 234 -19.86 -19.95 -7.53
CA ARG A 234 -18.46 -19.48 -7.44
C ARG A 234 -17.68 -20.44 -6.54
N SER A 235 -16.47 -20.80 -6.96
CA SER A 235 -15.66 -21.72 -6.16
C SER A 235 -15.08 -21.01 -4.93
N GLN A 236 -14.88 -21.76 -3.84
CA GLN A 236 -14.20 -21.23 -2.66
C GLN A 236 -12.80 -20.76 -3.00
N LEU A 237 -12.11 -21.45 -3.91
CA LEU A 237 -10.78 -21.12 -4.37
C LEU A 237 -10.73 -19.79 -5.13
N ASP A 238 -11.71 -19.56 -6.03
CA ASP A 238 -11.75 -18.30 -6.81
C ASP A 238 -12.00 -17.11 -5.90
N ILE A 239 -12.95 -17.24 -4.96
CA ILE A 239 -13.23 -16.18 -3.99
C ILE A 239 -11.99 -15.94 -3.11
N ALA A 240 -11.37 -17.00 -2.58
CA ALA A 240 -10.21 -16.90 -1.72
C ALA A 240 -9.02 -16.22 -2.42
N LYS A 241 -8.71 -16.61 -3.66
CA LYS A 241 -7.67 -15.99 -4.48
C LYS A 241 -7.98 -14.50 -4.77
N THR A 242 -9.23 -14.19 -5.13
CA THR A 242 -9.62 -12.83 -5.49
C THR A 242 -9.51 -11.89 -4.29
N VAL A 243 -9.86 -12.35 -3.10
CA VAL A 243 -9.86 -11.55 -1.86
C VAL A 243 -8.49 -11.54 -1.17
N GLY A 244 -7.60 -12.44 -1.54
CA GLY A 244 -6.27 -12.56 -0.93
C GLY A 244 -6.30 -13.30 0.43
N THR A 245 -7.07 -14.41 0.52
CA THR A 245 -7.13 -15.27 1.71
C THR A 245 -6.93 -16.73 1.34
N SER A 246 -6.74 -17.60 2.32
CA SER A 246 -6.71 -19.04 2.06
C SER A 246 -8.11 -19.64 2.04
N GLU A 247 -8.31 -20.69 1.23
CA GLU A 247 -9.57 -21.42 1.15
C GLU A 247 -9.99 -21.97 2.52
N VAL A 248 -9.03 -22.47 3.30
CA VAL A 248 -9.28 -22.98 4.65
C VAL A 248 -9.78 -21.88 5.57
N THR A 249 -9.14 -20.70 5.52
CA THR A 249 -9.57 -19.52 6.30
C THR A 249 -10.98 -19.09 5.90
N LEU A 250 -11.26 -19.02 4.60
CA LEU A 250 -12.58 -18.67 4.08
C LEU A 250 -13.65 -19.63 4.59
N ARG A 251 -13.40 -20.95 4.50
CA ARG A 251 -14.34 -21.98 4.94
C ARG A 251 -14.63 -21.91 6.45
N ASN A 252 -13.59 -21.75 7.26
CA ASN A 252 -13.74 -21.65 8.71
C ASN A 252 -14.55 -20.41 9.09
N ARG A 253 -14.23 -19.26 8.50
CA ARG A 253 -14.95 -18.00 8.75
C ARG A 253 -16.40 -18.03 8.25
N ALA A 254 -16.66 -18.70 7.13
CA ALA A 254 -18.04 -18.87 6.66
C ALA A 254 -18.89 -19.71 7.66
N LYS A 255 -18.33 -20.77 8.24
CA LYS A 255 -19.01 -21.55 9.28
C LYS A 255 -19.32 -20.73 10.52
N GLU A 256 -18.33 -19.96 11.01
CA GLU A 256 -18.47 -19.10 12.18
C GLU A 256 -19.52 -17.99 11.95
N ILE A 257 -19.52 -17.38 10.77
CA ILE A 257 -20.51 -16.35 10.41
C ILE A 257 -21.92 -16.94 10.34
N LEU A 258 -22.07 -18.14 9.78
CA LEU A 258 -23.37 -18.82 9.72
C LEU A 258 -23.94 -19.11 11.12
N SER A 259 -23.10 -19.49 12.10
CA SER A 259 -23.55 -19.69 13.48
C SER A 259 -23.98 -18.39 14.18
N ILE A 260 -23.46 -17.24 13.72
CA ILE A 260 -23.88 -15.93 14.25
C ILE A 260 -25.20 -15.47 13.63
N ILE A 261 -25.41 -15.74 12.34
CA ILE A 261 -26.60 -15.30 11.61
C ILE A 261 -27.79 -16.20 11.95
N ASN A 262 -27.56 -17.48 12.12
CA ASN A 262 -28.57 -18.48 12.49
C ASN A 262 -28.18 -19.09 13.83
N PRO A 263 -28.38 -18.42 14.97
CA PRO A 263 -28.25 -19.05 16.27
C PRO A 263 -29.37 -20.09 16.40
N GLU A 264 -29.00 -21.36 16.61
CA GLU A 264 -29.95 -22.42 16.94
C GLU A 264 -30.68 -22.15 18.25
#